data_fefdc3f7404a9ec1e74badd6cb6911f5
#
_entry.id   fefdc3f7404a9ec1e74badd6cb6911f5
#
_cell.length_a   1.000
_cell.length_b   1.000
_cell.length_c   1.000
_cell.angle_alpha   90.00
_cell.angle_beta   90.00
_cell.angle_gamma   90.00
#
_symmetry.space_group_name_H-M   'P 1'
#
loop_
_entity.id
_entity.type
_entity.pdbx_description
1 polymer ?
#
loop_
_entity_poly.entity_id
_entity_poly.type
_entity_poly.pdbx_seq_one_letter_code
_entity_poly.pdbx_strand_id
1 'polypeptide(L)'
;RWGINKFTAIPDQKISLTSHRSYDVGGWKIGNITNLNWSTEFDYSETVNNNYIAYDVKNDVSRPRFEYNDIRYKNTSKLGALFNWSFQRDGSKYELRNFFSQRGVSALTQREGMNYYSDKDIRKWESLYTGRTTYSGQISGVHTLRENVNKVDWTVGYAFASYREPDRKIVNSILDENRTEQPNYYVSDPMRYYQELKDHSASLAANYEHKFTVSDRFAPVLN
;
A
#
# COMPACT_ATOMS: atom_id res chain seq x y z
N ARG A 1 -21.21 14.00 9.96
CA ARG A 1 -21.00 14.29 11.40
C ARG A 1 -19.52 14.56 11.62
N TRP A 2 -19.21 15.55 12.47
CA TRP A 2 -17.84 15.91 12.88
C TRP A 2 -17.47 15.28 14.23
N GLY A 3 -18.37 14.49 14.84
CA GLY A 3 -18.17 13.90 16.14
C GLY A 3 -17.11 12.80 16.14
N ILE A 4 -16.31 12.77 17.21
CA ILE A 4 -15.31 11.74 17.48
C ILE A 4 -15.96 10.69 18.38
N ASN A 5 -15.92 9.43 17.97
CA ASN A 5 -16.37 8.30 18.79
C ASN A 5 -15.14 7.65 19.42
N LYS A 6 -15.16 7.50 20.73
CA LYS A 6 -14.15 6.75 21.48
C LYS A 6 -14.60 5.29 21.60
N PHE A 7 -13.68 4.36 21.39
CA PHE A 7 -13.88 2.94 21.63
C PHE A 7 -12.59 2.33 22.18
N THR A 8 -12.72 1.23 22.89
CA THR A 8 -11.55 0.47 23.36
C THR A 8 -11.02 -0.37 22.21
N ALA A 9 -9.75 -0.20 21.88
CA ALA A 9 -9.10 -1.01 20.85
C ALA A 9 -9.05 -2.47 21.31
N ILE A 10 -9.40 -3.37 20.40
CA ILE A 10 -9.18 -4.81 20.59
C ILE A 10 -7.71 -5.14 20.27
N PRO A 11 -7.15 -6.24 20.77
CA PRO A 11 -5.82 -6.68 20.40
C PRO A 11 -5.68 -6.84 18.88
N ASP A 12 -4.47 -6.61 18.38
CA ASP A 12 -4.13 -6.82 16.98
C ASP A 12 -4.45 -8.25 16.56
N GLN A 13 -5.03 -8.39 15.38
CA GLN A 13 -5.45 -9.68 14.87
C GLN A 13 -4.79 -9.96 13.52
N LYS A 14 -4.38 -11.22 13.33
CA LYS A 14 -3.83 -11.68 12.07
C LYS A 14 -4.27 -13.11 11.81
N ILE A 15 -4.88 -13.35 10.66
CA ILE A 15 -5.28 -14.66 10.18
C ILE A 15 -4.60 -14.88 8.83
N SER A 16 -3.99 -16.05 8.67
CA SER A 16 -3.42 -16.48 7.40
C SER A 16 -3.78 -17.93 7.14
N LEU A 17 -4.33 -18.19 5.97
CA LEU A 17 -4.66 -19.52 5.47
C LEU A 17 -3.88 -19.76 4.19
N THR A 18 -3.06 -20.82 4.20
CA THR A 18 -2.28 -21.21 3.03
C THR A 18 -2.59 -22.64 2.67
N SER A 19 -2.85 -22.89 1.40
CA SER A 19 -3.02 -24.21 0.82
C SER A 19 -2.12 -24.35 -0.40
N HIS A 20 -1.42 -25.47 -0.50
CA HIS A 20 -0.71 -25.87 -1.71
C HIS A 20 -1.05 -27.31 -2.03
N ARG A 21 -1.29 -27.61 -3.30
CA ARG A 21 -1.66 -28.94 -3.75
C ARG A 21 -1.05 -29.22 -5.11
N SER A 22 -0.77 -30.49 -5.35
CA SER A 22 -0.35 -31.02 -6.64
C SER A 22 -1.18 -32.25 -6.98
N TYR A 23 -1.60 -32.33 -8.23
CA TYR A 23 -2.44 -33.41 -8.75
C TYR A 23 -1.85 -33.91 -10.07
N ASP A 24 -1.91 -35.22 -10.26
CA ASP A 24 -1.64 -35.87 -11.55
C ASP A 24 -2.94 -36.46 -12.08
N VAL A 25 -3.49 -35.85 -13.14
CA VAL A 25 -4.78 -36.23 -13.71
C VAL A 25 -4.69 -36.26 -15.23
N GLY A 26 -4.94 -37.42 -15.85
CA GLY A 26 -4.98 -37.54 -17.32
C GLY A 26 -3.69 -37.13 -18.03
N GLY A 27 -2.52 -37.35 -17.42
CA GLY A 27 -1.22 -36.92 -17.93
C GLY A 27 -0.88 -35.47 -17.68
N TRP A 28 -1.75 -34.71 -17.01
CA TRP A 28 -1.47 -33.34 -16.56
C TRP A 28 -0.93 -33.32 -15.14
N LYS A 29 0.17 -32.59 -14.94
CA LYS A 29 0.63 -32.17 -13.61
C LYS A 29 0.02 -30.82 -13.31
N ILE A 30 -0.84 -30.77 -12.29
CA ILE A 30 -1.58 -29.57 -11.91
C ILE A 30 -1.08 -29.14 -10.53
N GLY A 31 -0.58 -27.92 -10.41
CA GLY A 31 -0.18 -27.33 -9.14
C GLY A 31 -1.07 -26.15 -8.76
N ASN A 32 -1.39 -26.04 -7.48
CA ASN A 32 -2.10 -24.89 -6.92
C ASN A 32 -1.40 -24.35 -5.67
N ILE A 33 -1.31 -23.05 -5.57
CA ILE A 33 -0.95 -22.33 -4.34
C ILE A 33 -2.00 -21.26 -4.11
N THR A 34 -2.67 -21.34 -2.96
CA THR A 34 -3.65 -20.36 -2.51
C THR A 34 -3.22 -19.82 -1.15
N ASN A 35 -3.22 -18.51 -1.00
CA ASN A 35 -3.00 -17.86 0.29
C ASN A 35 -4.07 -16.78 0.49
N LEU A 36 -4.68 -16.76 1.67
CA LEU A 36 -5.56 -15.71 2.14
C LEU A 36 -4.98 -15.17 3.44
N ASN A 37 -4.86 -13.88 3.54
CA ASN A 37 -4.42 -13.25 4.77
C ASN A 37 -5.28 -12.03 5.09
N TRP A 38 -5.55 -11.86 6.37
CA TRP A 38 -6.23 -10.70 6.90
C TRP A 38 -5.56 -10.26 8.19
N SER A 39 -5.42 -8.96 8.38
CA SER A 39 -4.94 -8.40 9.64
C SER A 39 -5.63 -7.09 9.96
N THR A 40 -5.75 -6.80 11.25
CA THR A 40 -6.11 -5.49 11.77
C THR A 40 -5.16 -5.12 12.90
N GLU A 41 -4.69 -3.88 12.87
CA GLU A 41 -3.68 -3.33 13.78
C GLU A 41 -4.18 -1.99 14.31
N PHE A 42 -4.03 -1.75 15.62
CA PHE A 42 -4.31 -0.49 16.26
C PHE A 42 -3.01 0.13 16.78
N ASP A 43 -2.81 1.39 16.47
CA ASP A 43 -1.60 2.13 16.80
C ASP A 43 -1.98 3.44 17.49
N TYR A 44 -1.30 3.75 18.56
CA TYR A 44 -1.38 5.00 19.30
C TYR A 44 0.02 5.59 19.41
N SER A 45 0.16 6.86 19.06
CA SER A 45 1.44 7.57 19.18
C SER A 45 1.25 8.99 19.67
N GLU A 46 2.18 9.43 20.49
CA GLU A 46 2.35 10.83 20.91
C GLU A 46 3.66 11.34 20.34
N THR A 47 3.62 12.52 19.75
CA THR A 47 4.79 13.11 19.09
C THR A 47 4.88 14.59 19.45
N VAL A 48 6.04 15.02 19.93
CA VAL A 48 6.37 16.44 20.09
C VAL A 48 6.91 16.95 18.75
N ASN A 49 6.32 18.02 18.24
CA ASN A 49 6.64 18.61 16.96
C ASN A 49 6.95 20.10 17.14
N ASN A 50 8.22 20.41 17.29
CA ASN A 50 8.70 21.76 17.52
C ASN A 50 9.50 22.27 16.33
N ASN A 51 9.36 23.55 16.03
CA ASN A 51 10.14 24.23 15.01
C ASN A 51 10.67 25.55 15.56
N TYR A 52 11.91 25.87 15.22
CA TYR A 52 12.60 27.06 15.69
C TYR A 52 13.00 27.95 14.51
N ILE A 53 12.85 29.28 14.66
CA ILE A 53 13.19 30.28 13.63
C ILE A 53 14.67 30.61 13.70
N ALA A 54 15.19 30.78 14.92
CA ALA A 54 16.56 31.24 15.17
C ALA A 54 17.05 30.75 16.53
N TYR A 55 18.37 30.66 16.65
CA TYR A 55 19.07 30.46 17.91
C TYR A 55 19.88 31.73 18.25
N ASP A 56 19.61 32.32 19.38
CA ASP A 56 20.38 33.47 19.89
C ASP A 56 21.58 32.96 20.70
N VAL A 57 22.73 32.91 20.04
CA VAL A 57 23.99 32.39 20.61
C VAL A 57 24.42 33.21 21.82
N LYS A 58 24.11 34.52 21.85
CA LYS A 58 24.57 35.42 22.92
C LYS A 58 23.82 35.20 24.23
N ASN A 59 22.55 34.88 24.14
CA ASN A 59 21.67 34.64 25.28
C ASN A 59 21.37 33.18 25.54
N ASP A 60 21.89 32.26 24.71
CA ASP A 60 21.63 30.83 24.75
C ASP A 60 20.12 30.50 24.72
N VAL A 61 19.37 31.15 23.81
CA VAL A 61 17.92 31.03 23.72
C VAL A 61 17.50 30.69 22.31
N SER A 62 16.72 29.61 22.16
CA SER A 62 16.03 29.26 20.92
C SER A 62 14.72 30.06 20.82
N ARG A 63 14.44 30.61 19.63
CA ARG A 63 13.16 31.26 19.34
C ARG A 63 12.24 30.29 18.61
N PRO A 64 11.23 29.71 19.29
CA PRO A 64 10.33 28.78 18.66
C PRO A 64 9.41 29.50 17.66
N ARG A 65 9.10 28.80 16.56
CA ARG A 65 8.05 29.17 15.62
C ARG A 65 6.73 28.56 16.05
N PHE A 66 6.78 27.29 16.47
CA PHE A 66 5.67 26.59 17.08
C PHE A 66 6.18 25.43 17.95
N GLU A 67 5.36 25.05 18.92
CA GLU A 67 5.57 23.89 19.76
C GLU A 67 4.23 23.16 19.87
N TYR A 68 4.16 21.95 19.30
CA TYR A 68 2.95 21.15 19.23
C TYR A 68 3.15 19.77 19.82
N ASN A 69 2.08 19.28 20.44
CA ASN A 69 1.90 17.87 20.80
C ASN A 69 0.87 17.26 19.85
N ASP A 70 1.25 16.19 19.19
CA ASP A 70 0.40 15.41 18.30
C ASP A 70 0.04 14.08 18.96
N ILE A 71 -1.25 13.81 19.11
CA ILE A 71 -1.79 12.52 19.53
C ILE A 71 -2.44 11.89 18.30
N ARG A 72 -2.00 10.69 17.94
CA ARG A 72 -2.50 9.99 16.77
C ARG A 72 -3.03 8.61 17.14
N TYR A 73 -4.26 8.35 16.73
CA TYR A 73 -4.91 7.05 16.77
C TYR A 73 -5.01 6.53 15.33
N LYS A 74 -4.52 5.33 15.08
CA LYS A 74 -4.53 4.74 13.75
C LYS A 74 -5.04 3.30 13.82
N ASN A 75 -5.94 2.96 12.91
CA ASN A 75 -6.34 1.58 12.64
C ASN A 75 -5.96 1.23 11.21
N THR A 76 -5.31 0.10 11.03
CA THR A 76 -4.92 -0.43 9.72
C THR A 76 -5.53 -1.81 9.54
N SER A 77 -6.35 -1.98 8.50
CA SER A 77 -6.85 -3.28 8.09
C SER A 77 -6.27 -3.67 6.74
N LYS A 78 -5.82 -4.92 6.62
CA LYS A 78 -5.22 -5.46 5.41
C LYS A 78 -5.92 -6.76 5.04
N LEU A 79 -6.23 -6.93 3.76
CA LEU A 79 -6.70 -8.17 3.16
C LEU A 79 -5.79 -8.48 1.98
N GLY A 80 -5.28 -9.70 1.92
CA GLY A 80 -4.47 -10.19 0.81
C GLY A 80 -4.95 -11.54 0.35
N ALA A 81 -4.89 -11.76 -0.96
CA ALA A 81 -5.18 -13.05 -1.58
C ALA A 81 -4.18 -13.34 -2.69
N LEU A 82 -3.74 -14.58 -2.75
CA LEU A 82 -2.91 -15.13 -3.81
C LEU A 82 -3.55 -16.43 -4.27
N PHE A 83 -3.71 -16.58 -5.58
CA PHE A 83 -4.37 -17.72 -6.18
C PHE A 83 -3.68 -18.08 -7.49
N ASN A 84 -2.74 -19.02 -7.40
CA ASN A 84 -1.90 -19.41 -8.52
C ASN A 84 -2.14 -20.87 -8.89
N TRP A 85 -2.16 -21.12 -10.20
CA TRP A 85 -2.25 -22.46 -10.79
C TRP A 85 -1.17 -22.67 -11.82
N SER A 86 -0.69 -23.89 -11.91
CA SER A 86 0.19 -24.36 -12.98
C SER A 86 -0.35 -25.65 -13.57
N PHE A 87 -0.28 -25.77 -14.88
CA PHE A 87 -0.70 -26.93 -15.65
C PHE A 87 0.43 -27.30 -16.58
N GLN A 88 0.90 -28.55 -16.49
CA GLN A 88 2.03 -29.00 -17.30
C GLN A 88 1.71 -30.35 -17.94
N ARG A 89 1.92 -30.48 -19.27
CA ARG A 89 1.81 -31.69 -20.03
C ARG A 89 2.63 -31.61 -21.31
N ASP A 90 3.32 -32.71 -21.67
CA ASP A 90 3.96 -32.93 -22.98
C ASP A 90 4.77 -31.71 -23.53
N GLY A 91 5.69 -31.15 -22.70
CA GLY A 91 6.50 -30.00 -23.08
C GLY A 91 5.77 -28.65 -23.04
N SER A 92 4.50 -28.62 -22.70
CA SER A 92 3.71 -27.40 -22.52
C SER A 92 3.44 -27.14 -21.06
N LYS A 93 3.62 -25.88 -20.64
CA LYS A 93 3.32 -25.40 -19.30
C LYS A 93 2.49 -24.12 -19.38
N TYR A 94 1.41 -24.07 -18.64
CA TYR A 94 0.57 -22.89 -18.46
C TYR A 94 0.59 -22.48 -17.00
N GLU A 95 0.62 -21.19 -16.75
CA GLU A 95 0.55 -20.63 -15.40
C GLU A 95 -0.50 -19.52 -15.34
N LEU A 96 -1.34 -19.59 -14.32
CA LEU A 96 -2.27 -18.54 -13.93
C LEU A 96 -1.81 -18.00 -12.59
N ARG A 97 -1.49 -16.72 -12.53
CA ARG A 97 -1.02 -16.04 -11.32
C ARG A 97 -1.97 -14.91 -11.02
N ASN A 98 -2.49 -14.87 -9.79
CA ASN A 98 -3.38 -13.82 -9.33
C ASN A 98 -2.94 -13.36 -7.95
N PHE A 99 -2.85 -12.07 -7.80
CA PHE A 99 -2.56 -11.39 -6.56
C PHE A 99 -3.60 -10.28 -6.33
N PHE A 100 -4.14 -10.24 -5.13
CA PHE A 100 -5.03 -9.18 -4.68
C PHE A 100 -4.58 -8.66 -3.33
N SER A 101 -4.58 -7.34 -3.15
CA SER A 101 -4.31 -6.71 -1.86
C SER A 101 -5.22 -5.51 -1.67
N GLN A 102 -5.81 -5.41 -0.51
CA GLN A 102 -6.55 -4.23 -0.07
C GLN A 102 -6.07 -3.79 1.31
N ARG A 103 -5.80 -2.50 1.45
CA ARG A 103 -5.40 -1.89 2.71
C ARG A 103 -6.27 -0.67 2.98
N GLY A 104 -6.91 -0.66 4.14
CA GLY A 104 -7.62 0.49 4.69
C GLY A 104 -6.85 1.04 5.88
N VAL A 105 -6.69 2.36 5.94
CA VAL A 105 -6.09 3.06 7.09
C VAL A 105 -7.06 4.15 7.52
N SER A 106 -7.52 4.08 8.76
CA SER A 106 -8.25 5.14 9.42
C SER A 106 -7.34 5.79 10.46
N ALA A 107 -7.19 7.09 10.42
CA ALA A 107 -6.36 7.83 11.36
C ALA A 107 -7.11 9.06 11.87
N LEU A 108 -6.99 9.30 13.17
CA LEU A 108 -7.42 10.53 13.83
C LEU A 108 -6.19 11.15 14.48
N THR A 109 -5.86 12.38 14.11
CA THR A 109 -4.76 13.13 14.71
C THR A 109 -5.32 14.35 15.40
N GLN A 110 -4.95 14.51 16.67
CA GLN A 110 -5.18 15.73 17.44
C GLN A 110 -3.85 16.41 17.66
N ARG A 111 -3.76 17.69 17.28
CA ARG A 111 -2.60 18.56 17.51
C ARG A 111 -3.02 19.67 18.44
N GLU A 112 -2.23 19.91 19.48
CA GLU A 112 -2.40 21.04 20.36
C GLU A 112 -1.06 21.73 20.60
N GLY A 113 -1.07 23.04 20.81
CA GLY A 113 0.08 23.80 21.24
C GLY A 113 0.16 25.19 20.65
N MET A 114 1.22 25.87 21.02
CA MET A 114 1.43 27.29 20.72
C MET A 114 2.01 27.49 19.33
N ASN A 115 1.40 28.37 18.56
CA ASN A 115 1.94 28.92 17.33
C ASN A 115 2.43 30.36 17.61
N TYR A 116 3.71 30.53 17.83
CA TYR A 116 4.30 31.83 18.18
C TYR A 116 4.29 32.82 17.01
N TYR A 117 4.16 32.35 15.76
CA TYR A 117 4.04 33.23 14.61
C TYR A 117 2.70 33.97 14.58
N SER A 118 1.62 33.31 14.99
CA SER A 118 0.27 33.88 15.06
C SER A 118 -0.12 34.31 16.47
N ASP A 119 0.73 34.05 17.46
CA ASP A 119 0.45 34.25 18.88
C ASP A 119 -0.87 33.60 19.32
N LYS A 120 -1.04 32.33 18.92
CA LYS A 120 -2.27 31.57 19.17
C LYS A 120 -1.97 30.18 19.72
N ASP A 121 -2.65 29.81 20.77
CA ASP A 121 -2.77 28.41 21.19
C ASP A 121 -3.84 27.73 20.31
N ILE A 122 -3.47 26.65 19.63
CA ILE A 122 -4.33 26.01 18.64
C ILE A 122 -4.67 24.58 19.03
N ARG A 123 -5.84 24.14 18.57
CA ARG A 123 -6.21 22.72 18.51
C ARG A 123 -6.65 22.37 17.09
N LYS A 124 -5.99 21.40 16.49
CA LYS A 124 -6.32 20.89 15.17
C LYS A 124 -6.75 19.44 15.30
N TRP A 125 -7.87 19.10 14.66
CA TRP A 125 -8.34 17.74 14.46
C TRP A 125 -8.22 17.38 12.99
N GLU A 126 -7.64 16.21 12.72
CA GLU A 126 -7.57 15.66 11.38
C GLU A 126 -8.07 14.22 11.41
N SER A 127 -9.16 13.97 10.66
CA SER A 127 -9.68 12.62 10.43
C SER A 127 -9.41 12.23 8.99
N LEU A 128 -8.70 11.14 8.80
CA LEU A 128 -8.25 10.65 7.51
C LEU A 128 -8.62 9.18 7.37
N TYR A 129 -9.26 8.83 6.27
CA TYR A 129 -9.35 7.44 5.82
C TYR A 129 -8.69 7.32 4.45
N THR A 130 -7.83 6.32 4.28
CA THR A 130 -7.25 5.96 2.99
C THR A 130 -7.50 4.50 2.67
N GLY A 131 -7.95 4.24 1.45
CA GLY A 131 -8.09 2.91 0.89
C GLY A 131 -7.12 2.71 -0.27
N ARG A 132 -6.40 1.59 -0.27
CA ARG A 132 -5.57 1.17 -1.41
C ARG A 132 -5.97 -0.22 -1.82
N THR A 133 -6.20 -0.41 -3.11
CA THR A 133 -6.50 -1.72 -3.70
C THR A 133 -5.51 -1.96 -4.81
N THR A 134 -4.96 -3.17 -4.85
CA THR A 134 -4.08 -3.61 -5.93
C THR A 134 -4.51 -5.00 -6.36
N TYR A 135 -4.66 -5.19 -7.65
CA TYR A 135 -4.85 -6.49 -8.29
C TYR A 135 -3.82 -6.66 -9.39
N SER A 136 -3.28 -7.87 -9.52
CA SER A 136 -2.42 -8.26 -10.62
C SER A 136 -2.77 -9.68 -11.04
N GLY A 137 -3.18 -9.84 -12.30
CA GLY A 137 -3.47 -11.12 -12.93
C GLY A 137 -2.53 -11.34 -14.11
N GLN A 138 -2.01 -12.55 -14.24
CA GLN A 138 -1.11 -12.93 -15.32
C GLN A 138 -1.44 -14.36 -15.77
N ILE A 139 -1.49 -14.54 -17.09
CA ILE A 139 -1.54 -15.86 -17.72
C ILE A 139 -0.30 -15.99 -18.58
N SER A 140 0.42 -17.08 -18.45
CA SER A 140 1.60 -17.36 -19.27
C SER A 140 1.59 -18.81 -19.78
N GLY A 141 2.19 -19.01 -20.93
CA GLY A 141 2.39 -20.31 -21.53
C GLY A 141 3.83 -20.49 -22.01
N VAL A 142 4.37 -21.67 -21.81
CA VAL A 142 5.67 -22.09 -22.33
C VAL A 142 5.47 -23.39 -23.10
N HIS A 143 5.89 -23.43 -24.35
CA HIS A 143 5.75 -24.56 -25.25
C HIS A 143 7.09 -24.94 -25.84
N THR A 144 7.50 -26.18 -25.58
CA THR A 144 8.70 -26.77 -26.12
C THR A 144 8.30 -27.72 -27.25
N LEU A 145 8.74 -27.44 -28.45
CA LEU A 145 8.39 -28.17 -29.67
C LEU A 145 9.63 -28.87 -30.24
N ARG A 146 9.44 -29.98 -30.96
CA ARG A 146 10.48 -30.74 -31.66
C ARG A 146 11.69 -31.03 -30.76
N GLU A 147 11.52 -31.86 -29.75
CA GLU A 147 12.60 -32.37 -28.89
C GLU A 147 13.55 -31.27 -28.37
N ASN A 148 12.97 -30.16 -27.92
CA ASN A 148 13.68 -28.98 -27.38
C ASN A 148 14.43 -28.11 -28.42
N VAL A 149 14.16 -28.25 -29.71
CA VAL A 149 14.75 -27.38 -30.75
C VAL A 149 14.08 -26.01 -30.77
N ASN A 150 12.75 -25.98 -30.60
CA ASN A 150 11.97 -24.74 -30.62
C ASN A 150 11.29 -24.55 -29.28
N LYS A 151 11.32 -23.33 -28.78
CA LYS A 151 10.58 -22.92 -27.58
C LYS A 151 9.82 -21.63 -27.85
N VAL A 152 8.56 -21.60 -27.50
CA VAL A 152 7.70 -20.41 -27.52
C VAL A 152 7.25 -20.13 -26.12
N ASP A 153 7.40 -18.92 -25.65
CA ASP A 153 6.80 -18.46 -24.43
C ASP A 153 6.02 -17.17 -24.65
N TRP A 154 4.92 -17.05 -23.96
CA TRP A 154 4.06 -15.90 -24.04
C TRP A 154 3.46 -15.56 -22.67
N THR A 155 3.15 -14.30 -22.48
CA THR A 155 2.58 -13.79 -21.24
C THR A 155 1.57 -12.69 -21.56
N VAL A 156 0.42 -12.77 -20.90
CA VAL A 156 -0.62 -11.72 -20.88
C VAL A 156 -0.82 -11.32 -19.43
N GLY A 157 -0.74 -10.04 -19.17
CA GLY A 157 -0.91 -9.49 -17.83
C GLY A 157 -1.90 -8.34 -17.80
N TYR A 158 -2.60 -8.23 -16.68
CA TYR A 158 -3.45 -7.10 -16.34
C TYR A 158 -3.23 -6.73 -14.88
N ALA A 159 -3.08 -5.45 -14.61
CA ALA A 159 -2.99 -4.91 -13.26
C ALA A 159 -3.94 -3.74 -13.07
N PHE A 160 -4.47 -3.63 -11.87
CA PHE A 160 -5.31 -2.54 -11.42
C PHE A 160 -4.80 -2.05 -10.08
N ALA A 161 -4.65 -0.73 -9.94
CA ALA A 161 -4.34 -0.08 -8.68
C ALA A 161 -5.33 1.05 -8.42
N SER A 162 -5.79 1.19 -7.19
CA SER A 162 -6.57 2.36 -6.80
C SER A 162 -6.13 2.89 -5.44
N TYR A 163 -6.18 4.20 -5.33
CA TYR A 163 -6.03 4.94 -4.07
C TYR A 163 -7.27 5.82 -3.90
N ARG A 164 -7.83 5.79 -2.69
CA ARG A 164 -9.02 6.58 -2.35
C ARG A 164 -8.83 7.25 -1.00
N GLU A 165 -9.12 8.53 -0.97
CA GLU A 165 -9.25 9.37 0.22
C GLU A 165 -10.63 10.04 0.17
N PRO A 166 -11.69 9.34 0.61
CA PRO A 166 -13.05 9.72 0.32
C PRO A 166 -13.55 10.91 1.13
N ASP A 167 -12.93 11.25 2.25
CA ASP A 167 -13.40 12.33 3.12
C ASP A 167 -12.36 12.64 4.21
N ARG A 168 -11.26 13.26 3.83
CA ARG A 168 -10.32 13.82 4.81
C ARG A 168 -10.90 15.09 5.39
N LYS A 169 -11.02 15.14 6.72
CA LYS A 169 -11.57 16.27 7.46
C LYS A 169 -10.49 16.93 8.29
N ILE A 170 -10.41 18.24 8.21
CA ILE A 170 -9.51 19.06 9.02
C ILE A 170 -10.34 20.15 9.68
N VAL A 171 -10.22 20.26 11.00
CA VAL A 171 -10.81 21.34 11.80
C VAL A 171 -9.71 22.01 12.56
N ASN A 172 -9.60 23.34 12.41
CA ASN A 172 -8.67 24.16 13.15
C ASN A 172 -9.44 25.05 14.12
N SER A 173 -9.06 25.05 15.38
CA SER A 173 -9.63 25.88 16.43
C SER A 173 -8.52 26.65 17.16
N ILE A 174 -8.86 27.80 17.71
CA ILE A 174 -8.04 28.53 18.63
C ILE A 174 -8.52 28.19 20.03
N LEU A 175 -7.64 28.00 20.98
CA LEU A 175 -7.98 27.84 22.40
C LEU A 175 -7.97 29.21 23.06
N ASP A 176 -9.04 29.53 23.78
CA ASP A 176 -9.10 30.70 24.64
C ASP A 176 -8.38 30.45 25.99
N GLU A 177 -8.34 31.45 26.88
CA GLU A 177 -7.71 31.34 28.21
C GLU A 177 -8.30 30.22 29.08
N ASN A 178 -9.54 29.86 28.84
CA ASN A 178 -10.22 28.73 29.51
C ASN A 178 -10.04 27.40 28.76
N ARG A 179 -9.20 27.35 27.71
CA ARG A 179 -8.99 26.20 26.81
C ARG A 179 -10.25 25.75 26.06
N THR A 180 -11.21 26.70 25.89
CA THR A 180 -12.42 26.44 25.10
C THR A 180 -12.09 26.65 23.60
N GLU A 181 -12.57 25.75 22.77
CA GLU A 181 -12.35 25.83 21.32
C GLU A 181 -13.20 26.93 20.70
N GLN A 182 -12.53 27.88 20.04
CA GLN A 182 -13.13 28.91 19.23
C GLN A 182 -12.79 28.69 17.76
N PRO A 183 -13.73 28.93 16.82
CA PRO A 183 -13.43 28.84 15.40
C PRO A 183 -12.25 29.74 15.02
N ASN A 184 -11.30 29.22 14.26
CA ASN A 184 -10.20 30.00 13.74
C ASN A 184 -10.57 30.60 12.37
N TYR A 185 -11.06 31.81 12.38
CA TYR A 185 -11.49 32.53 11.16
C TYR A 185 -10.32 32.99 10.27
N TYR A 186 -9.08 32.93 10.75
CA TYR A 186 -7.90 33.37 10.01
C TYR A 186 -7.11 32.25 9.33
N VAL A 187 -7.34 31.02 9.74
CA VAL A 187 -6.73 29.83 9.13
C VAL A 187 -7.86 29.00 8.57
N SER A 188 -7.86 28.85 7.28
CA SER A 188 -8.81 28.06 6.50
C SER A 188 -9.83 27.28 7.32
N ASP A 189 -11.07 27.57 7.10
CA ASP A 189 -12.27 26.91 7.65
C ASP A 189 -12.16 25.37 7.67
N PRO A 190 -13.07 24.67 8.35
CA PRO A 190 -13.14 23.23 8.26
C PRO A 190 -13.02 22.76 6.82
N MET A 191 -11.95 22.02 6.51
CA MET A 191 -11.68 21.57 5.16
C MET A 191 -12.06 20.10 4.99
N ARG A 192 -12.57 19.78 3.81
CA ARG A 192 -12.83 18.40 3.38
C ARG A 192 -12.14 18.15 2.04
N TYR A 193 -11.41 17.07 1.97
CA TYR A 193 -10.73 16.65 0.74
C TYR A 193 -11.27 15.31 0.28
N TYR A 194 -11.39 15.19 -1.04
CA TYR A 194 -11.80 13.98 -1.73
C TYR A 194 -10.78 13.71 -2.81
N GLN A 195 -10.16 12.55 -2.76
CA GLN A 195 -9.18 12.15 -3.75
C GLN A 195 -9.42 10.71 -4.17
N GLU A 196 -9.39 10.46 -5.47
CA GLU A 196 -9.43 9.13 -6.05
C GLU A 196 -8.42 9.07 -7.19
N LEU A 197 -7.61 8.01 -7.19
CA LEU A 197 -6.70 7.66 -8.27
C LEU A 197 -7.01 6.22 -8.66
N LYS A 198 -7.12 5.97 -9.97
CA LYS A 198 -7.24 4.63 -10.55
C LYS A 198 -6.22 4.48 -11.66
N ASP A 199 -5.56 3.35 -11.67
CA ASP A 199 -4.58 2.99 -12.67
C ASP A 199 -4.87 1.58 -13.21
N HIS A 200 -4.78 1.43 -14.52
CA HIS A 200 -4.99 0.18 -15.22
C HIS A 200 -3.82 -0.05 -16.15
N SER A 201 -3.21 -1.22 -16.07
CA SER A 201 -2.09 -1.60 -16.90
C SER A 201 -2.38 -2.95 -17.55
N ALA A 202 -2.10 -3.06 -18.83
CA ALA A 202 -2.14 -4.31 -19.57
C ALA A 202 -0.78 -4.55 -20.24
N SER A 203 -0.35 -5.80 -20.28
CA SER A 203 0.92 -6.21 -20.87
C SER A 203 0.76 -7.47 -21.71
N LEU A 204 1.50 -7.52 -22.80
CA LEU A 204 1.61 -8.67 -23.68
C LEU A 204 3.08 -8.86 -24.04
N ALA A 205 3.59 -10.08 -23.89
CA ALA A 205 4.94 -10.45 -24.31
C ALA A 205 4.90 -11.82 -25.00
N ALA A 206 5.75 -12.01 -25.99
CA ALA A 206 5.97 -13.29 -26.63
C ALA A 206 7.44 -13.39 -27.04
N ASN A 207 8.04 -14.56 -26.81
CA ASN A 207 9.41 -14.89 -27.18
C ASN A 207 9.45 -16.20 -27.93
N TYR A 208 10.34 -16.29 -28.90
CA TYR A 208 10.64 -17.50 -29.65
C TYR A 208 12.14 -17.78 -29.59
N GLU A 209 12.49 -19.00 -29.20
CA GLU A 209 13.87 -19.48 -29.18
C GLU A 209 14.00 -20.66 -30.14
N HIS A 210 15.03 -20.63 -31.02
CA HIS A 210 15.38 -21.71 -31.89
C HIS A 210 16.83 -22.12 -31.65
N LYS A 211 17.09 -23.40 -31.41
CA LYS A 211 18.44 -23.95 -31.25
C LYS A 211 18.94 -24.45 -32.58
N PHE A 212 20.00 -23.83 -33.13
CA PHE A 212 20.70 -24.28 -34.29
C PHE A 212 21.78 -25.29 -33.88
N THR A 213 21.80 -26.46 -34.50
CA THR A 213 22.92 -27.39 -34.36
C THR A 213 23.97 -26.99 -35.39
N VAL A 214 25.03 -26.35 -34.93
CA VAL A 214 26.21 -26.08 -35.79
C VAL A 214 27.01 -27.37 -35.81
N SER A 215 27.37 -27.84 -37.02
CA SER A 215 28.22 -29.02 -37.21
C SER A 215 29.53 -28.84 -36.48
N ASP A 216 30.04 -29.90 -35.81
CA ASP A 216 31.28 -29.89 -35.00
C ASP A 216 32.53 -29.36 -35.73
N ARG A 217 32.47 -29.21 -37.06
CA ARG A 217 33.53 -28.59 -37.88
C ARG A 217 33.65 -27.06 -37.69
N PHE A 218 32.69 -26.38 -37.07
CA PHE A 218 32.63 -24.91 -36.92
C PHE A 218 32.27 -24.47 -35.52
N ALA A 219 32.66 -25.21 -34.48
CA ALA A 219 32.52 -24.72 -33.12
C ALA A 219 33.56 -23.59 -32.90
N PRO A 220 33.18 -22.29 -32.82
CA PRO A 220 34.13 -21.26 -32.43
C PRO A 220 34.45 -21.48 -30.94
N VAL A 221 35.75 -21.71 -30.66
CA VAL A 221 36.27 -21.64 -29.31
C VAL A 221 36.31 -20.15 -28.95
N LEU A 222 35.32 -19.69 -28.19
CA LEU A 222 35.39 -18.40 -27.53
C LEU A 222 36.19 -18.55 -26.25
N ASN A 223 37.42 -18.02 -26.27
CA ASN A 223 38.27 -17.82 -25.08
C ASN A 223 37.80 -16.58 -24.33
#